data_1a4c1bf542f6319cc5c30c8e0434322e
#
_entry.id   1a4c1bf542f6319cc5c30c8e0434322e
#
_cell.length_a   1.000
_cell.length_b   1.000
_cell.length_c   1.000
_cell.angle_alpha   90.00
_cell.angle_beta   90.00
_cell.angle_gamma   90.00
#
_symmetry.space_group_name_H-M   'P 1'
#
loop_
_entity.id
_entity.type
_entity.pdbx_description
1 polymer ?
#
loop_
_entity_poly.entity_id
_entity_poly.type
_entity_poly.pdbx_seq_one_letter_code
_entity_poly.pdbx_strand_id
1 'polypeptide(L)'
;MKKKKIVEIIFFVLLFAFSWWLMWKTFRINKSGNLEIATKVWSDFAATIPLIRSFSFGQNWPPQYPIFAGPPIRYHFVFFAIVGLLEKAGIPLDWVLNSLSAFSFFFLLLAIYYLTKAIFKSRFVSITACILFLFNGSFAFLEFFKKFPLSIHSLADIIHHDGFLAFGPYYGNKIISAFWSLNIYTNQRHLALAYAIFLLLVLLIYRASKNDNKLSLNKTLLWGIIIGLFPFIHLPVFAMMEGTLFIFLVIYPRLRKNILAIIGISLIITLPQIMYSGSSNSQGIFFHPGYLIENLNIFSFIKYWFLNLGLVTILAPIGFLLAKRPQRKILLPFLAFFVIGNLFQFSQEMAGNHKFFNLFLIGANIFAAYSIYNLWKHSLPGKTVAILYFIMMTLSGIIDIFPVKNDVYVEIKDGKNNDVEQFIINHTSKESVFINASYIYDPASLAGRKIFLGWPYFSWSAGYNTQKRSGLLKEILGSSSVNNVCALLRQENIDFIEIQNPTTLEGIKINYKFFKENFRERFSSPTTNINIYDVATSCK
;
A
#
# COMPACT_ATOMS: atom_id res chain seq x y z
N MET A 1 19.94 -35.57 0.52
CA MET A 1 19.54 -34.47 -0.38
C MET A 1 18.05 -34.41 -0.64
N LYS A 2 17.35 -35.50 -0.98
CA LYS A 2 15.90 -35.53 -1.28
C LYS A 2 15.00 -34.93 -0.16
N LYS A 3 15.13 -35.39 1.10
CA LYS A 3 14.34 -34.89 2.25
C LYS A 3 14.44 -33.39 2.45
N LYS A 4 15.62 -32.79 2.27
CA LYS A 4 15.82 -31.33 2.43
C LYS A 4 15.16 -30.50 1.31
N LYS A 5 15.01 -31.05 0.11
CA LYS A 5 14.28 -30.39 -0.99
C LYS A 5 12.76 -30.44 -0.75
N ILE A 6 12.27 -31.56 -0.23
CA ILE A 6 10.83 -31.75 0.09
C ILE A 6 10.37 -30.71 1.12
N VAL A 7 11.11 -30.50 2.20
CA VAL A 7 10.78 -29.46 3.22
C VAL A 7 10.70 -28.06 2.60
N GLU A 8 11.61 -27.73 1.69
CA GLU A 8 11.63 -26.43 1.00
C GLU A 8 10.40 -26.25 0.09
N ILE A 9 10.01 -27.32 -0.62
CA ILE A 9 8.82 -27.32 -1.48
C ILE A 9 7.55 -27.15 -0.63
N ILE A 10 7.40 -27.94 0.44
CA ILE A 10 6.25 -27.83 1.35
C ILE A 10 6.17 -26.41 1.92
N PHE A 11 7.29 -25.83 2.34
CA PHE A 11 7.32 -24.47 2.85
C PHE A 11 6.81 -23.46 1.81
N PHE A 12 7.24 -23.55 0.55
CA PHE A 12 6.77 -22.65 -0.52
C PHE A 12 5.29 -22.86 -0.84
N VAL A 13 4.80 -24.08 -0.82
CA VAL A 13 3.36 -24.37 -0.98
C VAL A 13 2.55 -23.72 0.15
N LEU A 14 3.02 -23.82 1.40
CA LEU A 14 2.36 -23.18 2.54
C LEU A 14 2.40 -21.65 2.43
N LEU A 15 3.51 -21.06 2.01
CA LEU A 15 3.61 -19.62 1.78
C LEU A 15 2.64 -19.15 0.68
N PHE A 16 2.53 -19.90 -0.42
CA PHE A 16 1.60 -19.59 -1.49
C PHE A 16 0.15 -19.71 -1.03
N ALA A 17 -0.22 -20.81 -0.36
CA ALA A 17 -1.56 -21.02 0.17
C ALA A 17 -1.95 -19.92 1.17
N PHE A 18 -1.02 -19.51 2.04
CA PHE A 18 -1.23 -18.40 2.96
C PHE A 18 -1.41 -17.06 2.23
N SER A 19 -0.59 -16.77 1.22
CA SER A 19 -0.71 -15.56 0.40
C SER A 19 -2.04 -15.50 -0.31
N TRP A 20 -2.49 -16.63 -0.86
CA TRP A 20 -3.79 -16.77 -1.51
C TRP A 20 -4.93 -16.54 -0.54
N TRP A 21 -4.93 -17.26 0.59
CA TRP A 21 -5.94 -17.09 1.64
C TRP A 21 -6.04 -15.64 2.12
N LEU A 22 -4.90 -14.99 2.39
CA LEU A 22 -4.87 -13.64 2.91
C LEU A 22 -5.55 -12.64 1.97
N MET A 23 -5.31 -12.75 0.66
CA MET A 23 -5.88 -11.82 -0.31
C MET A 23 -7.38 -12.06 -0.54
N TRP A 24 -7.79 -13.32 -0.62
CA TRP A 24 -9.20 -13.67 -0.77
C TRP A 24 -10.04 -13.43 0.48
N LYS A 25 -9.44 -13.42 1.66
CA LYS A 25 -10.14 -13.10 2.91
C LYS A 25 -10.55 -11.63 3.01
N THR A 26 -10.00 -10.75 2.22
CA THR A 26 -10.24 -9.31 2.38
C THR A 26 -11.10 -8.70 1.27
N PHE A 27 -11.27 -9.39 0.15
CA PHE A 27 -12.09 -8.91 -0.97
C PHE A 27 -12.63 -10.07 -1.80
N ARG A 28 -13.90 -10.00 -2.17
CA ARG A 28 -14.53 -10.94 -3.11
C ARG A 28 -15.80 -10.35 -3.72
N ILE A 29 -16.27 -10.94 -4.81
CA ILE A 29 -17.60 -10.70 -5.36
C ILE A 29 -18.51 -11.82 -4.87
N ASN A 30 -19.68 -11.46 -4.31
CA ASN A 30 -20.64 -12.44 -3.80
C ASN A 30 -21.47 -13.06 -4.95
N LYS A 31 -22.31 -14.04 -4.61
CA LYS A 31 -23.16 -14.75 -5.59
C LYS A 31 -24.16 -13.84 -6.30
N SER A 32 -24.52 -12.73 -5.68
CA SER A 32 -25.41 -11.73 -6.28
C SER A 32 -24.68 -10.77 -7.21
N GLY A 33 -23.35 -10.78 -7.24
CA GLY A 33 -22.52 -9.88 -8.05
C GLY A 33 -22.10 -8.61 -7.32
N ASN A 34 -22.38 -8.46 -6.03
CA ASN A 34 -21.97 -7.31 -5.21
C ASN A 34 -20.55 -7.47 -4.69
N LEU A 35 -19.87 -6.34 -4.45
CA LEU A 35 -18.54 -6.36 -3.85
C LEU A 35 -18.66 -6.58 -2.35
N GLU A 36 -17.95 -7.57 -1.82
CA GLU A 36 -17.76 -7.79 -0.38
C GLU A 36 -16.35 -7.41 0.00
N ILE A 37 -16.22 -6.35 0.80
CA ILE A 37 -14.95 -5.75 1.20
C ILE A 37 -14.83 -5.84 2.71
N ALA A 38 -13.75 -6.46 3.20
CA ALA A 38 -13.49 -6.55 4.63
C ALA A 38 -13.29 -5.16 5.25
N THR A 39 -13.83 -4.93 6.46
CA THR A 39 -13.81 -3.60 7.10
C THR A 39 -12.40 -3.05 7.32
N LYS A 40 -11.42 -3.94 7.50
CA LYS A 40 -10.00 -3.55 7.69
C LYS A 40 -9.32 -2.98 6.44
N VAL A 41 -9.94 -3.16 5.25
CA VAL A 41 -9.42 -2.63 3.98
C VAL A 41 -10.42 -1.71 3.28
N TRP A 42 -11.60 -1.52 3.84
CA TRP A 42 -12.71 -0.81 3.24
C TRP A 42 -12.35 0.61 2.78
N SER A 43 -11.64 1.37 3.59
CA SER A 43 -11.25 2.74 3.23
C SER A 43 -10.29 2.79 2.03
N ASP A 44 -9.22 1.99 2.04
CA ASP A 44 -8.24 2.00 0.94
C ASP A 44 -8.85 1.49 -0.39
N PHE A 45 -9.81 0.58 -0.32
CA PHE A 45 -10.50 0.09 -1.51
C PHE A 45 -11.43 1.13 -2.13
N ALA A 46 -11.90 2.12 -1.34
CA ALA A 46 -12.68 3.24 -1.85
C ALA A 46 -11.91 4.14 -2.84
N ALA A 47 -10.57 4.12 -2.80
CA ALA A 47 -9.72 4.76 -3.80
C ALA A 47 -9.21 3.76 -4.86
N THR A 48 -8.98 2.51 -4.46
CA THR A 48 -8.43 1.46 -5.32
C THR A 48 -9.40 1.02 -6.41
N ILE A 49 -10.66 0.74 -6.05
CA ILE A 49 -11.67 0.26 -7.02
C ILE A 49 -11.97 1.31 -8.09
N PRO A 50 -12.24 2.59 -7.76
CA PRO A 50 -12.36 3.63 -8.77
C PRO A 50 -11.17 3.72 -9.72
N LEU A 51 -9.95 3.61 -9.19
CA LEU A 51 -8.75 3.65 -10.02
C LEU A 51 -8.69 2.46 -11.00
N ILE A 52 -9.05 1.26 -10.58
CA ILE A 52 -9.14 0.08 -11.45
C ILE A 52 -10.23 0.30 -12.51
N ARG A 53 -11.44 0.67 -12.06
CA ARG A 53 -12.62 0.86 -12.92
C ARG A 53 -12.43 1.95 -13.97
N SER A 54 -11.64 2.97 -13.68
CA SER A 54 -11.31 4.01 -14.65
C SER A 54 -10.56 3.47 -15.88
N PHE A 55 -9.86 2.34 -15.76
CA PHE A 55 -9.18 1.65 -16.86
C PHE A 55 -10.01 0.51 -17.49
N SER A 56 -10.98 -0.05 -16.76
CA SER A 56 -11.85 -1.12 -17.27
C SER A 56 -13.10 -0.57 -17.94
N PHE A 57 -13.93 0.15 -17.23
CA PHE A 57 -15.21 0.70 -17.69
C PHE A 57 -15.09 2.13 -18.23
N GLY A 58 -14.10 2.88 -17.75
CA GLY A 58 -13.78 4.21 -18.22
C GLY A 58 -12.75 4.24 -19.34
N GLN A 59 -12.33 5.47 -19.67
CA GLN A 59 -11.20 5.77 -20.56
C GLN A 59 -10.27 6.75 -19.84
N ASN A 60 -9.26 6.22 -19.15
CA ASN A 60 -8.35 7.01 -18.32
C ASN A 60 -6.95 7.10 -18.94
N TRP A 61 -6.87 7.54 -20.19
CA TRP A 61 -5.64 7.83 -20.90
C TRP A 61 -5.71 9.20 -21.58
N PRO A 62 -4.80 10.14 -21.30
CA PRO A 62 -3.70 10.07 -20.32
C PRO A 62 -4.23 9.96 -18.87
N PRO A 63 -3.49 9.27 -17.95
CA PRO A 63 -4.04 8.88 -16.66
C PRO A 63 -4.24 10.07 -15.71
N GLN A 64 -5.45 10.17 -15.16
CA GLN A 64 -5.84 11.09 -14.09
C GLN A 64 -6.18 10.29 -12.83
N TYR A 65 -6.24 10.95 -11.67
CA TYR A 65 -6.74 10.31 -10.46
C TYR A 65 -8.28 10.35 -10.48
N PRO A 66 -8.98 9.22 -10.63
CA PRO A 66 -10.42 9.25 -10.94
C PRO A 66 -11.29 9.83 -9.84
N ILE A 67 -10.79 9.88 -8.60
CA ILE A 67 -11.46 10.53 -7.47
C ILE A 67 -11.05 12.00 -7.28
N PHE A 68 -10.32 12.58 -8.27
CA PHE A 68 -9.93 13.98 -8.33
C PHE A 68 -9.68 14.36 -9.80
N ALA A 69 -10.74 14.46 -10.58
CA ALA A 69 -10.70 14.68 -12.03
C ALA A 69 -9.97 15.97 -12.42
N GLY A 70 -9.37 15.97 -13.61
CA GLY A 70 -8.73 17.11 -14.26
C GLY A 70 -7.20 17.06 -14.27
N PRO A 71 -6.50 17.18 -13.13
CA PRO A 71 -5.04 17.13 -13.12
C PRO A 71 -4.47 15.76 -13.46
N PRO A 72 -3.23 15.70 -14.03
CA PRO A 72 -2.51 14.45 -14.21
C PRO A 72 -2.37 13.66 -12.92
N ILE A 73 -2.29 12.33 -13.03
CA ILE A 73 -2.18 11.45 -11.87
C ILE A 73 -0.85 11.66 -11.14
N ARG A 74 -0.93 11.82 -9.82
CA ARG A 74 0.22 11.93 -8.90
C ARG A 74 0.42 10.69 -8.06
N TYR A 75 -0.33 9.64 -8.35
CA TYR A 75 -0.32 8.38 -7.63
C TYR A 75 0.20 7.26 -8.52
N HIS A 76 0.77 6.23 -7.95
CA HIS A 76 1.21 5.04 -8.67
C HIS A 76 -0.01 4.23 -9.13
N PHE A 77 -0.09 3.96 -10.40
CA PHE A 77 -1.31 3.41 -11.00
C PHE A 77 -1.11 2.14 -11.83
N VAL A 78 0.13 1.82 -12.24
CA VAL A 78 0.38 0.74 -13.22
C VAL A 78 -0.17 -0.61 -12.75
N PHE A 79 -0.01 -0.96 -11.46
CA PHE A 79 -0.57 -2.18 -10.90
C PHE A 79 -2.09 -2.25 -11.09
N PHE A 80 -2.78 -1.16 -10.78
CA PHE A 80 -4.24 -1.05 -10.87
C PHE A 80 -4.72 -0.96 -12.32
N ALA A 81 -3.95 -0.32 -13.19
CA ALA A 81 -4.22 -0.31 -14.63
C ALA A 81 -4.16 -1.72 -15.24
N ILE A 82 -3.17 -2.54 -14.83
CA ILE A 82 -3.11 -3.95 -15.27
C ILE A 82 -4.35 -4.71 -14.81
N VAL A 83 -4.79 -4.53 -13.56
CA VAL A 83 -6.02 -5.14 -13.05
C VAL A 83 -7.23 -4.69 -13.87
N GLY A 84 -7.37 -3.38 -14.12
CA GLY A 84 -8.48 -2.84 -14.90
C GLY A 84 -8.50 -3.31 -16.36
N LEU A 85 -7.34 -3.44 -17.01
CA LEU A 85 -7.26 -3.97 -18.37
C LEU A 85 -7.64 -5.45 -18.45
N LEU A 86 -7.30 -6.25 -17.45
CA LEU A 86 -7.70 -7.66 -17.36
C LEU A 86 -9.20 -7.79 -17.02
N GLU A 87 -9.75 -6.92 -16.18
CA GLU A 87 -11.19 -6.82 -15.96
C GLU A 87 -11.94 -6.44 -17.24
N LYS A 88 -11.43 -5.47 -17.99
CA LYS A 88 -11.95 -5.09 -19.31
C LYS A 88 -11.95 -6.26 -20.31
N ALA A 89 -10.98 -7.17 -20.18
CA ALA A 89 -10.92 -8.40 -20.98
C ALA A 89 -11.92 -9.50 -20.51
N GLY A 90 -12.75 -9.22 -19.49
CA GLY A 90 -13.82 -10.10 -19.02
C GLY A 90 -13.46 -10.98 -17.83
N ILE A 91 -12.31 -10.80 -17.19
CA ILE A 91 -11.95 -11.54 -15.97
C ILE A 91 -12.58 -10.83 -14.76
N PRO A 92 -13.29 -11.51 -13.84
CA PRO A 92 -13.89 -10.88 -12.67
C PRO A 92 -12.86 -10.11 -11.83
N LEU A 93 -13.24 -8.94 -11.32
CA LEU A 93 -12.36 -8.02 -10.59
C LEU A 93 -11.66 -8.67 -9.39
N ASP A 94 -12.40 -9.45 -8.60
CA ASP A 94 -11.86 -10.15 -7.43
C ASP A 94 -10.81 -11.20 -7.82
N TRP A 95 -11.02 -11.93 -8.91
CA TRP A 95 -10.05 -12.90 -9.42
C TRP A 95 -8.76 -12.22 -9.87
N VAL A 96 -8.86 -11.14 -10.64
CA VAL A 96 -7.67 -10.44 -11.12
C VAL A 96 -6.90 -9.80 -9.96
N LEU A 97 -7.59 -9.01 -9.13
CA LEU A 97 -6.96 -8.26 -8.05
C LEU A 97 -6.34 -9.20 -7.00
N ASN A 98 -7.11 -10.22 -6.56
CA ASN A 98 -6.61 -11.14 -5.54
C ASN A 98 -5.49 -12.03 -6.05
N SER A 99 -5.60 -12.56 -7.27
CA SER A 99 -4.54 -13.41 -7.84
C SER A 99 -3.24 -12.63 -8.02
N LEU A 100 -3.30 -11.46 -8.67
CA LEU A 100 -2.11 -10.62 -8.86
C LEU A 100 -1.48 -10.22 -7.52
N SER A 101 -2.30 -9.89 -6.51
CA SER A 101 -1.84 -9.56 -5.17
C SER A 101 -1.23 -10.76 -4.44
N ALA A 102 -1.85 -11.94 -4.53
CA ALA A 102 -1.36 -13.17 -3.91
C ALA A 102 -0.02 -13.60 -4.52
N PHE A 103 0.11 -13.58 -5.84
CA PHE A 103 1.38 -13.82 -6.52
C PHE A 103 2.45 -12.80 -6.15
N SER A 104 2.09 -11.52 -6.08
CA SER A 104 3.01 -10.44 -5.67
C SER A 104 3.53 -10.64 -4.24
N PHE A 105 2.65 -11.00 -3.32
CA PHE A 105 3.01 -11.25 -1.92
C PHE A 105 3.86 -12.53 -1.78
N PHE A 106 3.48 -13.60 -2.45
CA PHE A 106 4.29 -14.82 -2.51
C PHE A 106 5.68 -14.56 -3.10
N PHE A 107 5.76 -13.74 -4.16
CA PHE A 107 7.02 -13.35 -4.78
C PHE A 107 7.92 -12.55 -3.83
N LEU A 108 7.33 -11.68 -2.99
CA LEU A 108 8.05 -11.01 -1.91
C LEU A 108 8.64 -12.00 -0.91
N LEU A 109 7.87 -12.99 -0.48
CA LEU A 109 8.34 -14.03 0.44
C LEU A 109 9.48 -14.86 -0.17
N LEU A 110 9.38 -15.20 -1.46
CA LEU A 110 10.47 -15.84 -2.19
C LEU A 110 11.72 -14.96 -2.28
N ALA A 111 11.56 -13.66 -2.51
CA ALA A 111 12.66 -12.72 -2.57
C ALA A 111 13.40 -12.61 -1.21
N ILE A 112 12.66 -12.54 -0.10
CA ILE A 112 13.22 -12.60 1.27
C ILE A 112 13.97 -13.91 1.47
N TYR A 113 13.36 -15.04 1.12
CA TYR A 113 13.98 -16.35 1.27
C TYR A 113 15.29 -16.47 0.50
N TYR A 114 15.29 -16.14 -0.79
CA TYR A 114 16.47 -16.27 -1.65
C TYR A 114 17.56 -15.24 -1.35
N LEU A 115 17.22 -14.03 -0.96
CA LEU A 115 18.18 -13.04 -0.47
C LEU A 115 18.87 -13.55 0.79
N THR A 116 18.11 -14.00 1.77
CA THR A 116 18.64 -14.56 3.03
C THR A 116 19.54 -15.77 2.77
N LYS A 117 19.10 -16.68 1.90
CA LYS A 117 19.87 -17.88 1.52
C LYS A 117 21.17 -17.53 0.80
N ALA A 118 21.18 -16.48 -0.01
CA ALA A 118 22.40 -15.99 -0.66
C ALA A 118 23.39 -15.41 0.35
N ILE A 119 22.89 -14.66 1.35
CA ILE A 119 23.71 -14.03 2.39
C ILE A 119 24.30 -15.06 3.34
N PHE A 120 23.48 -15.94 3.94
CA PHE A 120 23.88 -16.81 5.04
C PHE A 120 24.06 -18.28 4.66
N LYS A 121 23.74 -18.66 3.42
CA LYS A 121 23.82 -20.05 2.91
C LYS A 121 23.11 -21.09 3.79
N SER A 122 22.08 -20.66 4.52
CA SER A 122 21.31 -21.47 5.47
C SER A 122 19.81 -21.45 5.17
N ARG A 123 19.20 -22.61 4.98
CA ARG A 123 17.74 -22.76 4.83
C ARG A 123 17.00 -22.39 6.12
N PHE A 124 17.55 -22.77 7.26
CA PHE A 124 16.97 -22.44 8.55
C PHE A 124 16.83 -20.92 8.71
N VAL A 125 17.90 -20.16 8.47
CA VAL A 125 17.87 -18.69 8.54
C VAL A 125 16.86 -18.11 7.56
N SER A 126 16.77 -18.68 6.35
CA SER A 126 15.83 -18.20 5.31
C SER A 126 14.37 -18.43 5.69
N ILE A 127 14.04 -19.62 6.21
CA ILE A 127 12.70 -19.94 6.70
C ILE A 127 12.34 -19.03 7.88
N THR A 128 13.24 -18.93 8.86
CA THR A 128 13.05 -18.06 10.03
C THR A 128 12.84 -16.60 9.63
N ALA A 129 13.63 -16.06 8.69
CA ALA A 129 13.45 -14.68 8.21
C ALA A 129 12.09 -14.45 7.56
N CYS A 130 11.58 -15.40 6.77
CA CYS A 130 10.23 -15.32 6.22
C CYS A 130 9.16 -15.35 7.31
N ILE A 131 9.31 -16.18 8.33
CA ILE A 131 8.35 -16.28 9.43
C ILE A 131 8.37 -14.98 10.26
N LEU A 132 9.55 -14.43 10.58
CA LEU A 132 9.67 -13.15 11.29
C LEU A 132 9.10 -11.98 10.49
N PHE A 133 9.13 -12.04 9.16
CA PHE A 133 8.47 -11.05 8.31
C PHE A 133 6.94 -11.20 8.33
N LEU A 134 6.42 -12.44 8.25
CA LEU A 134 4.98 -12.71 8.28
C LEU A 134 4.34 -12.31 9.61
N PHE A 135 5.06 -12.54 10.71
CA PHE A 135 4.57 -12.28 12.06
C PHE A 135 5.42 -11.19 12.70
N ASN A 136 4.91 -9.97 12.72
CA ASN A 136 5.66 -8.83 13.24
C ASN A 136 6.09 -9.05 14.70
N GLY A 137 7.29 -8.58 15.02
CA GLY A 137 7.91 -8.73 16.34
C GLY A 137 7.66 -7.58 17.30
N SER A 138 6.69 -6.70 17.06
CA SER A 138 6.34 -5.61 17.99
C SER A 138 5.86 -6.15 19.33
N PHE A 139 5.88 -5.30 20.36
CA PHE A 139 5.29 -5.64 21.65
C PHE A 139 3.79 -5.35 21.76
N ALA A 140 3.07 -5.33 20.65
CA ALA A 140 1.61 -5.15 20.64
C ALA A 140 0.87 -6.24 21.43
N PHE A 141 1.43 -7.44 21.58
CA PHE A 141 0.86 -8.48 22.44
C PHE A 141 0.73 -8.06 23.90
N LEU A 142 1.55 -7.09 24.37
CA LEU A 142 1.41 -6.54 25.72
C LEU A 142 0.08 -5.77 25.88
N GLU A 143 -0.32 -5.04 24.84
CA GLU A 143 -1.63 -4.35 24.84
C GLU A 143 -2.78 -5.36 24.78
N PHE A 144 -2.58 -6.47 24.07
CA PHE A 144 -3.55 -7.57 24.05
C PHE A 144 -3.76 -8.14 25.46
N PHE A 145 -2.68 -8.52 26.17
CA PHE A 145 -2.78 -9.13 27.49
C PHE A 145 -3.14 -8.15 28.62
N LYS A 146 -3.03 -6.85 28.40
CA LYS A 146 -3.66 -5.86 29.30
C LYS A 146 -5.18 -5.92 29.23
N LYS A 147 -5.74 -6.10 28.02
CA LYS A 147 -7.18 -6.20 27.80
C LYS A 147 -7.74 -7.59 28.11
N PHE A 148 -6.98 -8.63 27.81
CA PHE A 148 -7.30 -10.04 28.04
C PHE A 148 -6.20 -10.69 28.89
N PRO A 149 -6.28 -10.61 30.23
CA PRO A 149 -5.24 -11.14 31.11
C PRO A 149 -4.99 -12.64 30.86
N LEU A 150 -3.72 -13.05 31.01
CA LEU A 150 -3.30 -14.44 30.81
C LEU A 150 -4.13 -15.38 31.69
N SER A 151 -4.80 -16.33 31.07
CA SER A 151 -5.66 -17.31 31.68
C SER A 151 -5.76 -18.59 30.82
N ILE A 152 -6.48 -19.60 31.30
CA ILE A 152 -6.80 -20.80 30.50
C ILE A 152 -7.60 -20.47 29.23
N HIS A 153 -8.23 -19.30 29.18
CA HIS A 153 -9.02 -18.82 28.04
C HIS A 153 -8.19 -18.03 27.00
N SER A 154 -6.92 -17.74 27.30
CA SER A 154 -6.09 -16.86 26.43
C SER A 154 -6.01 -17.32 24.98
N LEU A 155 -6.02 -18.63 24.72
CA LEU A 155 -6.06 -19.16 23.35
C LEU A 155 -7.39 -18.86 22.65
N ALA A 156 -8.50 -18.98 23.37
CA ALA A 156 -9.82 -18.63 22.86
C ALA A 156 -9.92 -17.11 22.59
N ASP A 157 -9.42 -16.29 23.50
CA ASP A 157 -9.39 -14.83 23.37
C ASP A 157 -8.61 -14.41 22.11
N ILE A 158 -7.46 -15.03 21.83
CA ILE A 158 -6.69 -14.82 20.62
C ILE A 158 -7.48 -15.24 19.38
N ILE A 159 -8.07 -16.44 19.38
CA ILE A 159 -8.77 -17.01 18.22
C ILE A 159 -10.01 -16.19 17.83
N HIS A 160 -10.72 -15.63 18.80
CA HIS A 160 -11.95 -14.86 18.59
C HIS A 160 -11.70 -13.35 18.50
N HIS A 161 -10.46 -12.90 18.61
CA HIS A 161 -10.11 -11.49 18.51
C HIS A 161 -10.43 -10.94 17.11
N ASP A 162 -11.12 -9.80 17.04
CA ASP A 162 -11.63 -9.20 15.80
C ASP A 162 -11.11 -7.79 15.50
N GLY A 163 -10.42 -7.15 16.45
CA GLY A 163 -9.91 -5.78 16.33
C GLY A 163 -8.40 -5.66 16.51
N PHE A 164 -7.71 -4.82 15.74
CA PHE A 164 -6.34 -4.47 16.03
C PHE A 164 -6.26 -3.61 17.29
N LEU A 165 -5.55 -4.07 18.31
CA LEU A 165 -5.44 -3.34 19.59
C LEU A 165 -4.59 -2.07 19.50
N ALA A 166 -3.70 -2.03 18.54
CA ALA A 166 -2.78 -0.94 18.31
C ALA A 166 -2.94 -0.37 16.89
N PHE A 167 -4.16 -0.05 16.50
CA PHE A 167 -4.52 0.53 15.19
C PHE A 167 -4.60 2.04 15.32
N GLY A 168 -4.23 2.82 15.90
CA GLY A 168 -4.36 4.28 15.98
C GLY A 168 -5.05 4.76 17.27
N PRO A 169 -5.12 6.03 17.44
CA PRO A 169 -4.57 7.09 16.61
C PRO A 169 -3.04 6.96 16.48
N TYR A 170 -2.49 7.43 15.35
CA TYR A 170 -1.08 7.25 15.02
C TYR A 170 -0.13 8.06 15.91
N TYR A 171 -0.63 9.09 16.56
CA TYR A 171 0.15 9.95 17.45
C TYR A 171 -0.01 9.53 18.91
N GLY A 172 0.89 9.95 19.78
CA GLY A 172 0.83 9.69 21.20
C GLY A 172 1.77 8.58 21.69
N ASN A 173 2.90 8.37 21.03
CA ASN A 173 3.97 7.42 21.42
C ASN A 173 3.50 5.98 21.61
N LYS A 174 2.47 5.55 20.86
CA LYS A 174 1.85 4.24 20.99
C LYS A 174 2.49 3.21 20.07
N ILE A 175 2.21 1.95 20.35
CA ILE A 175 2.50 0.86 19.41
C ILE A 175 1.48 0.93 18.26
N ILE A 176 1.96 0.82 17.01
CA ILE A 176 1.10 0.88 15.82
C ILE A 176 1.25 -0.45 15.07
N SER A 177 0.67 -1.51 15.61
CA SER A 177 0.83 -2.87 15.05
C SER A 177 0.33 -2.98 13.60
N ALA A 178 -0.70 -2.23 13.23
CA ALA A 178 -1.26 -2.22 11.89
C ALA A 178 -0.23 -1.85 10.80
N PHE A 179 0.77 -1.04 11.11
CA PHE A 179 1.84 -0.69 10.15
C PHE A 179 2.90 -1.77 10.01
N TRP A 180 3.02 -2.68 10.97
CA TRP A 180 4.02 -3.74 10.97
C TRP A 180 3.43 -5.11 10.65
N SER A 181 2.11 -5.21 10.62
CA SER A 181 1.37 -6.46 10.34
C SER A 181 1.09 -6.66 8.85
N LEU A 182 0.50 -7.81 8.53
CA LEU A 182 0.05 -8.17 7.19
C LEU A 182 -1.04 -7.23 6.64
N ASN A 183 -1.69 -6.44 7.52
CA ASN A 183 -2.70 -5.46 7.15
C ASN A 183 -2.20 -4.48 6.07
N ILE A 184 -0.92 -4.07 6.12
CA ILE A 184 -0.34 -3.19 5.10
C ILE A 184 -0.43 -3.79 3.69
N TYR A 185 -0.18 -5.08 3.55
CA TYR A 185 -0.19 -5.76 2.24
C TYR A 185 -1.59 -6.08 1.74
N THR A 186 -2.57 -6.16 2.63
CA THR A 186 -3.99 -6.31 2.25
C THR A 186 -4.60 -5.00 1.80
N ASN A 187 -4.17 -3.87 2.35
CA ASN A 187 -4.56 -2.52 1.97
C ASN A 187 -3.78 -2.04 0.72
N GLN A 188 -2.46 -2.08 0.77
CA GLN A 188 -1.58 -1.61 -0.31
C GLN A 188 -1.12 -2.79 -1.19
N ARG A 189 -2.04 -3.33 -2.00
CA ARG A 189 -1.88 -4.54 -2.81
C ARG A 189 -0.65 -4.55 -3.73
N HIS A 190 -0.26 -3.40 -4.24
CA HIS A 190 0.91 -3.19 -5.13
C HIS A 190 2.25 -3.19 -4.39
N LEU A 191 2.27 -2.96 -3.06
CA LEU A 191 3.49 -2.78 -2.29
C LEU A 191 4.38 -4.03 -2.26
N ALA A 192 3.75 -5.20 -2.16
CA ALA A 192 4.48 -6.48 -2.12
C ALA A 192 5.32 -6.70 -3.39
N LEU A 193 4.76 -6.40 -4.57
CA LEU A 193 5.49 -6.50 -5.84
C LEU A 193 6.68 -5.54 -5.87
N ALA A 194 6.46 -4.31 -5.42
CA ALA A 194 7.51 -3.30 -5.40
C ALA A 194 8.69 -3.71 -4.49
N TYR A 195 8.41 -4.21 -3.29
CA TYR A 195 9.47 -4.70 -2.39
C TYR A 195 10.14 -5.97 -2.90
N ALA A 196 9.40 -6.87 -3.55
CA ALA A 196 10.00 -8.06 -4.16
C ALA A 196 11.06 -7.68 -5.21
N ILE A 197 10.73 -6.75 -6.10
CA ILE A 197 11.65 -6.26 -7.14
C ILE A 197 12.84 -5.53 -6.50
N PHE A 198 12.61 -4.71 -5.46
CA PHE A 198 13.69 -4.10 -4.69
C PHE A 198 14.68 -5.14 -4.12
N LEU A 199 14.16 -6.19 -3.47
CA LEU A 199 15.00 -7.25 -2.89
C LEU A 199 15.76 -8.05 -3.97
N LEU A 200 15.18 -8.23 -5.16
CA LEU A 200 15.86 -8.84 -6.29
C LEU A 200 17.02 -7.96 -6.81
N LEU A 201 16.86 -6.64 -6.82
CA LEU A 201 17.96 -5.72 -7.13
C LEU A 201 19.11 -5.88 -6.13
N VAL A 202 18.78 -5.90 -4.82
CA VAL A 202 19.77 -6.13 -3.76
C VAL A 202 20.47 -7.49 -3.94
N LEU A 203 19.71 -8.54 -4.24
CA LEU A 203 20.24 -9.88 -4.50
C LEU A 203 21.16 -9.93 -5.73
N LEU A 204 20.78 -9.24 -6.80
CA LEU A 204 21.57 -9.12 -8.02
C LEU A 204 22.95 -8.50 -7.73
N ILE A 205 22.96 -7.32 -7.11
CA ILE A 205 24.21 -6.60 -6.77
C ILE A 205 25.07 -7.42 -5.79
N TYR A 206 24.43 -8.04 -4.77
CA TYR A 206 25.15 -8.90 -3.84
C TYR A 206 25.82 -10.09 -4.53
N ARG A 207 25.13 -10.78 -5.43
CA ARG A 207 25.70 -11.91 -6.19
C ARG A 207 26.84 -11.45 -7.10
N ALA A 208 26.65 -10.33 -7.80
CA ALA A 208 27.68 -9.76 -8.65
C ALA A 208 28.93 -9.37 -7.85
N SER A 209 28.76 -8.80 -6.65
CA SER A 209 29.89 -8.40 -5.78
C SER A 209 30.71 -9.58 -5.25
N LYS A 210 30.11 -10.80 -5.20
CA LYS A 210 30.78 -12.02 -4.70
C LYS A 210 31.60 -12.76 -5.75
N ASN A 211 31.11 -12.75 -6.99
CA ASN A 211 31.68 -13.57 -8.06
C ASN A 211 32.72 -12.82 -8.87
N ASP A 212 33.15 -11.62 -8.44
CA ASP A 212 34.00 -10.68 -9.18
C ASP A 212 33.53 -10.42 -10.64
N ASN A 213 32.36 -10.93 -10.98
CA ASN A 213 31.77 -10.77 -12.30
C ASN A 213 31.08 -9.40 -12.38
N LYS A 214 31.50 -8.59 -13.33
CA LYS A 214 30.75 -7.41 -13.77
C LYS A 214 29.34 -7.87 -14.20
N LEU A 215 28.34 -7.05 -13.96
CA LEU A 215 27.02 -7.30 -14.56
C LEU A 215 27.16 -7.24 -16.09
N SER A 216 26.55 -8.19 -16.79
CA SER A 216 26.51 -8.12 -18.25
C SER A 216 25.72 -6.89 -18.70
N LEU A 217 26.01 -6.40 -19.90
CA LEU A 217 25.29 -5.26 -20.48
C LEU A 217 23.78 -5.46 -20.45
N ASN A 218 23.30 -6.63 -20.87
CA ASN A 218 21.85 -6.95 -20.87
C ASN A 218 21.20 -6.83 -19.48
N LYS A 219 21.88 -7.28 -18.43
CA LYS A 219 21.39 -7.14 -17.05
C LYS A 219 21.40 -5.68 -16.61
N THR A 220 22.42 -4.93 -16.97
CA THR A 220 22.54 -3.50 -16.66
C THR A 220 21.41 -2.71 -17.33
N LEU A 221 21.18 -2.93 -18.64
CA LEU A 221 20.09 -2.31 -19.40
C LEU A 221 18.71 -2.69 -18.82
N LEU A 222 18.49 -3.99 -18.62
CA LEU A 222 17.22 -4.48 -18.07
C LEU A 222 16.86 -3.84 -16.73
N TRP A 223 17.82 -3.77 -15.80
CA TRP A 223 17.58 -3.19 -14.49
C TRP A 223 17.45 -1.67 -14.52
N GLY A 224 18.19 -0.99 -15.39
CA GLY A 224 17.96 0.43 -15.64
C GLY A 224 16.56 0.74 -16.15
N ILE A 225 16.05 -0.08 -17.09
CA ILE A 225 14.68 0.04 -17.62
C ILE A 225 13.65 -0.28 -16.52
N ILE A 226 13.80 -1.39 -15.80
CA ILE A 226 12.86 -1.77 -14.72
C ILE A 226 12.75 -0.66 -13.68
N ILE A 227 13.90 -0.15 -13.19
CA ILE A 227 13.89 0.92 -12.18
C ILE A 227 13.32 2.21 -12.78
N GLY A 228 13.68 2.56 -14.01
CA GLY A 228 13.17 3.76 -14.69
C GLY A 228 11.67 3.78 -14.89
N LEU A 229 11.00 2.63 -14.99
CA LEU A 229 9.54 2.53 -15.07
C LEU A 229 8.84 2.57 -13.69
N PHE A 230 9.62 2.53 -12.61
CA PHE A 230 9.09 2.37 -11.26
C PHE A 230 8.31 3.56 -10.67
N PRO A 231 8.50 4.83 -11.07
CA PRO A 231 7.71 5.93 -10.53
C PRO A 231 6.20 5.71 -10.60
N PHE A 232 5.70 5.21 -11.73
CA PHE A 232 4.28 4.89 -11.89
C PHE A 232 3.86 3.54 -11.29
N ILE A 233 4.82 2.66 -10.96
CA ILE A 233 4.58 1.40 -10.22
C ILE A 233 4.53 1.69 -8.72
N HIS A 234 5.55 2.40 -8.18
CA HIS A 234 5.62 2.80 -6.77
C HIS A 234 6.74 3.82 -6.53
N LEU A 235 6.42 5.10 -6.56
CA LEU A 235 7.38 6.21 -6.45
C LEU A 235 8.28 6.15 -5.20
N PRO A 236 7.76 5.90 -3.96
CA PRO A 236 8.65 5.77 -2.80
C PRO A 236 9.67 4.64 -2.92
N VAL A 237 9.30 3.48 -3.48
CA VAL A 237 10.23 2.35 -3.67
C VAL A 237 11.24 2.66 -4.77
N PHE A 238 10.88 3.41 -5.81
CA PHE A 238 11.83 3.93 -6.79
C PHE A 238 12.93 4.75 -6.10
N ALA A 239 12.56 5.71 -5.26
CA ALA A 239 13.52 6.51 -4.51
C ALA A 239 14.43 5.66 -3.60
N MET A 240 13.86 4.61 -2.96
CA MET A 240 14.63 3.67 -2.16
C MET A 240 15.60 2.82 -3.02
N MET A 241 15.22 2.43 -4.24
CA MET A 241 16.10 1.74 -5.18
C MET A 241 17.27 2.60 -5.58
N GLU A 242 17.02 3.85 -5.97
CA GLU A 242 18.07 4.80 -6.33
C GLU A 242 19.00 5.07 -5.13
N GLY A 243 18.45 5.34 -3.94
CA GLY A 243 19.23 5.50 -2.71
C GLY A 243 20.10 4.28 -2.39
N THR A 244 19.57 3.06 -2.61
CA THR A 244 20.35 1.82 -2.46
C THR A 244 21.49 1.73 -3.47
N LEU A 245 21.24 2.10 -4.72
CA LEU A 245 22.28 2.11 -5.76
C LEU A 245 23.37 3.12 -5.43
N PHE A 246 23.04 4.31 -4.93
CA PHE A 246 24.04 5.30 -4.45
C PHE A 246 24.88 4.75 -3.30
N ILE A 247 24.27 4.07 -2.33
CA ILE A 247 25.01 3.42 -1.24
C ILE A 247 25.95 2.33 -1.80
N PHE A 248 25.45 1.49 -2.70
CA PHE A 248 26.23 0.41 -3.31
C PHE A 248 27.34 0.93 -4.24
N LEU A 249 27.18 2.09 -4.87
CA LEU A 249 28.21 2.77 -5.63
C LEU A 249 29.48 3.04 -4.77
N VAL A 250 29.26 3.40 -3.50
CA VAL A 250 30.35 3.61 -2.54
C VAL A 250 30.93 2.28 -2.05
N ILE A 251 30.04 1.32 -1.72
CA ILE A 251 30.42 0.06 -1.06
C ILE A 251 31.09 -0.94 -2.00
N TYR A 252 30.73 -0.93 -3.31
CA TYR A 252 31.19 -1.90 -4.31
C TYR A 252 31.95 -1.22 -5.46
N PRO A 253 33.22 -0.80 -5.26
CA PRO A 253 33.99 -0.06 -6.28
C PRO A 253 34.09 -0.77 -7.64
N ARG A 254 34.13 -2.10 -7.65
CA ARG A 254 34.22 -2.89 -8.89
C ARG A 254 32.96 -2.85 -9.74
N LEU A 255 31.79 -2.56 -9.14
CA LEU A 255 30.51 -2.48 -9.82
C LEU A 255 30.11 -1.04 -10.21
N ARG A 256 30.91 -0.03 -9.88
CA ARG A 256 30.57 1.39 -10.09
C ARG A 256 30.08 1.70 -11.50
N LYS A 257 30.79 1.21 -12.53
CA LYS A 257 30.38 1.46 -13.93
C LYS A 257 28.99 0.90 -14.24
N ASN A 258 28.70 -0.32 -13.80
CA ASN A 258 27.37 -0.91 -13.99
C ASN A 258 26.28 -0.17 -13.19
N ILE A 259 26.57 0.18 -11.94
CA ILE A 259 25.62 0.91 -11.07
C ILE A 259 25.33 2.29 -11.65
N LEU A 260 26.36 3.05 -12.08
CA LEU A 260 26.18 4.35 -12.73
C LEU A 260 25.35 4.24 -14.02
N ALA A 261 25.60 3.19 -14.82
CA ALA A 261 24.81 2.95 -16.03
C ALA A 261 23.34 2.63 -15.69
N ILE A 262 23.07 1.83 -14.65
CA ILE A 262 21.70 1.55 -14.19
C ILE A 262 21.02 2.86 -13.76
N ILE A 263 21.67 3.68 -12.91
CA ILE A 263 21.16 4.98 -12.45
C ILE A 263 20.90 5.91 -13.66
N GLY A 264 21.87 6.04 -14.59
CA GLY A 264 21.72 6.91 -15.76
C GLY A 264 20.52 6.52 -16.63
N ILE A 265 20.37 5.22 -16.93
CA ILE A 265 19.25 4.71 -17.72
C ILE A 265 17.92 4.91 -16.99
N SER A 266 17.88 4.61 -15.69
CA SER A 266 16.65 4.76 -14.90
C SER A 266 16.21 6.22 -14.85
N LEU A 267 17.12 7.18 -14.64
CA LEU A 267 16.79 8.60 -14.61
C LEU A 267 16.28 9.11 -15.97
N ILE A 268 16.85 8.67 -17.08
CA ILE A 268 16.39 9.04 -18.42
C ILE A 268 14.92 8.58 -18.63
N ILE A 269 14.59 7.36 -18.22
CA ILE A 269 13.24 6.80 -18.39
C ILE A 269 12.26 7.41 -17.37
N THR A 270 12.73 7.79 -16.20
CA THR A 270 11.93 8.42 -15.14
C THR A 270 11.53 9.85 -15.48
N LEU A 271 12.38 10.60 -16.17
CA LEU A 271 12.18 12.02 -16.43
C LEU A 271 10.82 12.34 -17.08
N PRO A 272 10.38 11.69 -18.17
CA PRO A 272 9.06 11.95 -18.75
C PRO A 272 7.90 11.67 -17.78
N GLN A 273 8.02 10.68 -16.90
CA GLN A 273 6.99 10.32 -15.93
C GLN A 273 6.82 11.40 -14.85
N ILE A 274 7.94 11.93 -14.36
CA ILE A 274 7.93 13.04 -13.39
C ILE A 274 7.39 14.31 -14.05
N MET A 275 7.80 14.61 -15.29
CA MET A 275 7.30 15.76 -16.04
C MET A 275 5.78 15.66 -16.26
N TYR A 276 5.27 14.47 -16.56
CA TYR A 276 3.84 14.25 -16.74
C TYR A 276 3.05 14.46 -15.44
N SER A 277 3.50 13.86 -14.32
CA SER A 277 2.82 13.99 -13.02
C SER A 277 2.80 15.43 -12.49
N GLY A 278 3.66 16.30 -13.02
CA GLY A 278 3.83 17.68 -12.61
C GLY A 278 4.49 17.82 -11.24
N SER A 279 5.09 18.99 -10.99
CA SER A 279 5.55 19.36 -9.66
C SER A 279 4.33 19.65 -8.78
N SER A 280 4.15 18.90 -7.71
CA SER A 280 3.22 19.32 -6.67
C SER A 280 3.83 20.54 -5.96
N ASN A 281 3.22 21.71 -6.09
CA ASN A 281 3.64 22.90 -5.35
C ASN A 281 3.53 22.75 -3.82
N SER A 282 3.13 21.57 -3.32
CA SER A 282 2.81 21.32 -1.91
C SER A 282 3.56 20.14 -1.28
N GLN A 283 4.37 19.41 -2.04
CA GLN A 283 5.07 18.24 -1.50
C GLN A 283 6.59 18.48 -1.47
N GLY A 284 7.02 19.27 -0.50
CA GLY A 284 8.43 19.30 -0.12
C GLY A 284 8.81 18.10 0.74
N ILE A 285 10.07 17.70 0.70
CA ILE A 285 10.66 16.87 1.74
C ILE A 285 10.92 17.80 2.92
N PHE A 286 10.29 17.51 4.05
CA PHE A 286 10.43 18.32 5.27
C PHE A 286 11.33 17.62 6.27
N PHE A 287 12.19 18.39 6.94
CA PHE A 287 12.92 17.88 8.07
C PHE A 287 11.96 17.75 9.27
N HIS A 288 11.69 16.51 9.66
CA HIS A 288 10.78 16.15 10.73
C HIS A 288 11.35 14.97 11.53
N PRO A 289 12.18 15.24 12.54
CA PRO A 289 12.82 14.19 13.31
C PRO A 289 11.83 13.48 14.23
N GLY A 290 11.98 12.16 14.34
CA GLY A 290 11.27 11.32 15.30
C GLY A 290 10.03 10.61 14.78
N TYR A 291 9.66 10.73 13.49
CA TYR A 291 8.49 10.08 12.91
C TYR A 291 7.18 10.50 13.61
N LEU A 292 6.47 9.60 14.28
CA LEU A 292 5.21 9.85 15.00
C LEU A 292 5.43 10.07 16.53
N ILE A 293 6.66 10.34 16.95
CA ILE A 293 7.00 10.51 18.36
C ILE A 293 6.66 11.92 18.81
N GLU A 294 5.74 12.05 19.74
CA GLU A 294 5.49 13.28 20.46
C GLU A 294 6.60 13.52 21.50
N ASN A 295 6.99 14.78 21.69
CA ASN A 295 8.02 15.17 22.66
C ASN A 295 9.33 14.39 22.48
N LEU A 296 9.93 14.53 21.29
CA LEU A 296 11.13 13.81 20.91
C LEU A 296 12.30 14.07 21.86
N ASN A 297 12.76 13.01 22.51
CA ASN A 297 14.01 12.94 23.27
C ASN A 297 14.57 11.51 23.14
N ILE A 298 15.78 11.28 23.68
CA ILE A 298 16.44 9.99 23.52
C ILE A 298 15.64 8.83 24.16
N PHE A 299 14.98 9.06 25.29
CA PHE A 299 14.17 8.03 25.95
C PHE A 299 12.90 7.72 25.18
N SER A 300 12.17 8.75 24.73
CA SER A 300 10.95 8.56 23.92
C SER A 300 11.28 7.88 22.60
N PHE A 301 12.41 8.21 21.95
CA PHE A 301 12.88 7.57 20.74
C PHE A 301 13.19 6.08 20.96
N ILE A 302 14.01 5.76 21.97
CA ILE A 302 14.35 4.36 22.27
C ILE A 302 13.10 3.57 22.65
N LYS A 303 12.24 4.11 23.52
CA LYS A 303 11.01 3.47 23.97
C LYS A 303 10.07 3.19 22.80
N TYR A 304 9.84 4.20 21.93
CA TYR A 304 8.94 4.07 20.79
C TYR A 304 9.40 2.94 19.85
N TRP A 305 10.66 2.97 19.43
CA TRP A 305 11.16 1.97 18.50
C TRP A 305 11.34 0.59 19.15
N PHE A 306 11.70 0.52 20.43
CA PHE A 306 11.73 -0.74 21.16
C PHE A 306 10.36 -1.41 21.23
N LEU A 307 9.31 -0.66 21.52
CA LEU A 307 7.95 -1.19 21.56
C LEU A 307 7.42 -1.58 20.18
N ASN A 308 7.70 -0.77 19.16
CA ASN A 308 7.20 -0.99 17.80
C ASN A 308 7.98 -2.05 17.02
N LEU A 309 9.27 -2.21 17.26
CA LEU A 309 10.13 -3.21 16.59
C LEU A 309 10.41 -4.43 17.49
N GLY A 310 10.16 -4.33 18.80
CA GLY A 310 10.38 -5.41 19.75
C GLY A 310 11.82 -5.90 19.80
N LEU A 311 12.01 -7.21 19.94
CA LEU A 311 13.33 -7.83 20.04
C LEU A 311 14.19 -7.71 18.79
N VAL A 312 13.65 -7.28 17.66
CA VAL A 312 14.43 -6.97 16.45
C VAL A 312 15.50 -5.91 16.77
N THR A 313 15.19 -4.94 17.63
CA THR A 313 16.13 -3.89 18.07
C THR A 313 17.39 -4.43 18.75
N ILE A 314 17.34 -5.63 19.31
CA ILE A 314 18.45 -6.32 19.96
C ILE A 314 19.05 -7.38 19.04
N LEU A 315 18.22 -8.24 18.45
CA LEU A 315 18.69 -9.40 17.70
C LEU A 315 19.28 -9.04 16.33
N ALA A 316 18.79 -7.97 15.69
CA ALA A 316 19.37 -7.56 14.41
C ALA A 316 20.80 -6.98 14.58
N PRO A 317 21.10 -6.09 15.54
CA PRO A 317 22.47 -5.69 15.86
C PRO A 317 23.39 -6.88 16.22
N ILE A 318 22.93 -7.82 17.05
CA ILE A 318 23.72 -9.02 17.36
C ILE A 318 24.02 -9.81 16.09
N GLY A 319 23.03 -10.05 15.25
CA GLY A 319 23.22 -10.76 13.96
C GLY A 319 24.15 -10.01 13.01
N PHE A 320 24.10 -8.69 13.02
CA PHE A 320 25.04 -7.87 12.26
C PHE A 320 26.49 -8.04 12.77
N LEU A 321 26.69 -8.04 14.08
CA LEU A 321 28.03 -8.24 14.66
C LEU A 321 28.57 -9.66 14.43
N LEU A 322 27.72 -10.68 14.46
CA LEU A 322 28.08 -12.05 14.16
C LEU A 322 28.33 -12.32 12.66
N ALA A 323 27.77 -11.49 11.80
CA ALA A 323 27.89 -11.66 10.35
C ALA A 323 29.27 -11.26 9.82
N LYS A 324 29.69 -11.90 8.71
CA LYS A 324 30.95 -11.56 8.02
C LYS A 324 30.84 -10.18 7.32
N ARG A 325 31.95 -9.46 7.18
CA ARG A 325 32.01 -8.14 6.55
C ARG A 325 31.24 -8.00 5.22
N PRO A 326 31.31 -8.96 4.25
CA PRO A 326 30.51 -8.87 3.02
C PRO A 326 29.01 -8.98 3.24
N GLN A 327 28.57 -9.69 4.30
CA GLN A 327 27.15 -9.85 4.66
C GLN A 327 26.61 -8.57 5.32
N ARG A 328 27.40 -7.95 6.20
CA ARG A 328 27.05 -6.68 6.87
C ARG A 328 26.74 -5.55 5.90
N LYS A 329 27.46 -5.50 4.77
CA LYS A 329 27.28 -4.48 3.72
C LYS A 329 25.85 -4.42 3.18
N ILE A 330 25.14 -5.56 3.21
CA ILE A 330 23.77 -5.64 2.71
C ILE A 330 22.76 -4.95 3.62
N LEU A 331 23.03 -4.87 4.93
CA LEU A 331 22.12 -4.20 5.86
C LEU A 331 22.20 -2.66 5.74
N LEU A 332 23.28 -2.11 5.20
CA LEU A 332 23.51 -0.67 5.19
C LEU A 332 22.41 0.16 4.49
N PRO A 333 21.89 -0.21 3.29
CA PRO A 333 20.77 0.50 2.70
C PRO A 333 19.52 0.47 3.58
N PHE A 334 19.22 -0.68 4.20
CA PHE A 334 18.06 -0.82 5.09
C PHE A 334 18.18 0.06 6.34
N LEU A 335 19.38 0.15 6.94
CA LEU A 335 19.65 1.07 8.05
C LEU A 335 19.51 2.54 7.61
N ALA A 336 19.96 2.88 6.41
CA ALA A 336 19.80 4.22 5.87
C ALA A 336 18.32 4.60 5.78
N PHE A 337 17.43 3.68 5.39
CA PHE A 337 15.98 3.93 5.36
C PHE A 337 15.40 4.17 6.75
N PHE A 338 15.87 3.45 7.76
CA PHE A 338 15.47 3.73 9.14
C PHE A 338 15.85 5.15 9.55
N VAL A 339 17.08 5.56 9.26
CA VAL A 339 17.55 6.91 9.58
C VAL A 339 16.78 7.97 8.80
N ILE A 340 16.66 7.82 7.48
CA ILE A 340 15.98 8.78 6.60
C ILE A 340 14.50 8.91 6.97
N GLY A 341 13.81 7.78 7.23
CA GLY A 341 12.40 7.77 7.64
C GLY A 341 12.15 8.45 8.99
N ASN A 342 13.16 8.49 9.86
CA ASN A 342 13.10 9.21 11.15
C ASN A 342 13.52 10.68 11.06
N LEU A 343 14.18 11.10 9.99
CA LEU A 343 14.67 12.48 9.87
C LEU A 343 13.79 13.34 8.97
N PHE A 344 13.12 12.74 7.99
CA PHE A 344 12.40 13.47 6.96
C PHE A 344 10.99 12.93 6.76
N GLN A 345 10.08 13.84 6.49
CA GLN A 345 8.72 13.55 6.02
C GLN A 345 8.70 13.64 4.50
N PHE A 346 8.19 12.60 3.83
CA PHE A 346 8.18 12.46 2.37
C PHE A 346 6.79 12.61 1.74
N SER A 347 5.76 12.72 2.53
CA SER A 347 4.38 12.90 2.07
C SER A 347 3.62 13.83 3.01
N GLN A 348 2.46 14.31 2.59
CA GLN A 348 1.59 15.14 3.44
C GLN A 348 1.26 14.42 4.76
N GLU A 349 1.08 13.11 4.71
CA GLU A 349 0.82 12.27 5.86
C GLU A 349 2.13 11.64 6.37
N MET A 350 2.57 12.03 7.59
CA MET A 350 3.80 11.50 8.19
C MET A 350 3.77 9.97 8.36
N ALA A 351 2.59 9.43 8.65
CA ALA A 351 2.40 7.98 8.76
C ALA A 351 2.83 7.23 7.49
N GLY A 352 2.78 7.86 6.31
CA GLY A 352 3.25 7.31 5.03
C GLY A 352 4.71 6.85 5.03
N ASN A 353 5.54 7.38 5.96
CA ASN A 353 6.92 6.93 6.14
C ASN A 353 7.05 5.48 6.64
N HIS A 354 5.95 4.84 7.07
CA HIS A 354 5.97 3.40 7.44
C HIS A 354 6.63 2.53 6.36
N LYS A 355 6.58 2.94 5.09
CA LYS A 355 7.20 2.21 3.97
C LYS A 355 8.70 2.05 4.11
N PHE A 356 9.40 3.09 4.61
CA PHE A 356 10.84 3.02 4.90
C PHE A 356 11.13 2.02 6.01
N PHE A 357 10.31 2.04 7.06
CA PHE A 357 10.48 1.16 8.22
C PHE A 357 10.10 -0.29 7.91
N ASN A 358 9.08 -0.52 7.08
CA ASN A 358 8.74 -1.87 6.61
C ASN A 358 9.89 -2.50 5.82
N LEU A 359 10.54 -1.72 4.95
CA LEU A 359 11.69 -2.22 4.21
C LEU A 359 12.91 -2.44 5.13
N PHE A 360 13.16 -1.51 6.08
CA PHE A 360 14.15 -1.71 7.13
C PHE A 360 13.90 -3.00 7.91
N LEU A 361 12.65 -3.27 8.31
CA LEU A 361 12.28 -4.48 9.06
C LEU A 361 12.59 -5.77 8.28
N ILE A 362 12.42 -5.78 6.96
CA ILE A 362 12.81 -6.94 6.14
C ILE A 362 14.31 -7.22 6.32
N GLY A 363 15.15 -6.19 6.17
CA GLY A 363 16.60 -6.32 6.38
C GLY A 363 16.96 -6.73 7.80
N ALA A 364 16.35 -6.08 8.80
CA ALA A 364 16.59 -6.36 10.21
C ALA A 364 16.17 -7.78 10.60
N ASN A 365 15.02 -8.27 10.13
CA ASN A 365 14.56 -9.64 10.38
C ASN A 365 15.49 -10.71 9.78
N ILE A 366 16.14 -10.43 8.64
CA ILE A 366 17.15 -11.33 8.06
C ILE A 366 18.33 -11.52 9.04
N PHE A 367 18.79 -10.45 9.67
CA PHE A 367 19.91 -10.53 10.63
C PHE A 367 19.46 -11.04 12.00
N ALA A 368 18.25 -10.71 12.44
CA ALA A 368 17.65 -11.30 13.66
C ALA A 368 17.49 -12.82 13.54
N ALA A 369 17.04 -13.31 12.38
CA ALA A 369 16.98 -14.75 12.09
C ALA A 369 18.37 -15.42 12.15
N TYR A 370 19.42 -14.70 11.75
CA TYR A 370 20.79 -15.20 11.88
C TYR A 370 21.25 -15.25 13.34
N SER A 371 20.85 -14.31 14.19
CA SER A 371 21.09 -14.38 15.64
C SER A 371 20.43 -15.57 16.29
N ILE A 372 19.14 -15.80 16.00
CA ILE A 372 18.39 -16.96 16.49
C ILE A 372 19.08 -18.28 16.07
N TYR A 373 19.54 -18.36 14.82
CA TYR A 373 20.25 -19.52 14.32
C TYR A 373 21.58 -19.78 15.05
N ASN A 374 22.33 -18.73 15.39
CA ASN A 374 23.56 -18.90 16.15
C ASN A 374 23.28 -19.38 17.58
N LEU A 375 22.27 -18.81 18.26
CA LEU A 375 21.82 -19.29 19.57
C LEU A 375 21.40 -20.75 19.53
N TRP A 376 20.64 -21.14 18.50
CA TRP A 376 20.20 -22.53 18.32
C TRP A 376 21.35 -23.54 18.21
N LYS A 377 22.48 -23.12 17.64
CA LYS A 377 23.63 -24.02 17.39
C LYS A 377 24.51 -24.28 18.60
N HIS A 378 24.53 -23.38 19.60
CA HIS A 378 25.59 -23.41 20.59
C HIS A 378 25.38 -24.42 21.74
N SER A 379 24.19 -24.51 22.32
CA SER A 379 23.97 -25.33 23.52
C SER A 379 22.48 -25.57 23.75
N LEU A 380 22.15 -26.47 24.69
CA LEU A 380 20.75 -26.69 25.07
C LEU A 380 20.10 -25.43 25.67
N PRO A 381 20.73 -24.68 26.60
CA PRO A 381 20.21 -23.39 27.04
C PRO A 381 20.05 -22.40 25.87
N GLY A 382 20.99 -22.36 24.92
CA GLY A 382 20.88 -21.53 23.72
C GLY A 382 19.67 -21.85 22.86
N LYS A 383 19.30 -23.12 22.72
CA LYS A 383 18.07 -23.54 22.00
C LYS A 383 16.81 -23.05 22.71
N THR A 384 16.75 -23.15 24.03
CA THR A 384 15.62 -22.65 24.82
C THR A 384 15.45 -21.13 24.65
N VAL A 385 16.53 -20.37 24.74
CA VAL A 385 16.52 -18.92 24.51
C VAL A 385 16.10 -18.58 23.08
N ALA A 386 16.59 -19.35 22.09
CA ALA A 386 16.19 -19.14 20.67
C ALA A 386 14.70 -19.38 20.45
N ILE A 387 14.10 -20.38 21.10
CA ILE A 387 12.66 -20.66 21.06
C ILE A 387 11.89 -19.49 21.71
N LEU A 388 12.29 -19.05 22.90
CA LEU A 388 11.63 -17.93 23.58
C LEU A 388 11.65 -16.65 22.73
N TYR A 389 12.81 -16.29 22.18
CA TYR A 389 12.92 -15.14 21.29
C TYR A 389 12.07 -15.29 20.03
N PHE A 390 12.04 -16.47 19.42
CA PHE A 390 11.21 -16.74 18.26
C PHE A 390 9.72 -16.55 18.57
N ILE A 391 9.24 -17.08 19.70
CA ILE A 391 7.85 -16.91 20.16
C ILE A 391 7.55 -15.42 20.38
N MET A 392 8.39 -14.70 21.13
CA MET A 392 8.19 -13.28 21.39
C MET A 392 8.19 -12.43 20.11
N MET A 393 9.02 -12.80 19.12
CA MET A 393 9.11 -12.08 17.84
C MET A 393 7.99 -12.43 16.85
N THR A 394 7.14 -13.38 17.18
CA THR A 394 6.03 -13.79 16.29
C THR A 394 4.66 -13.61 16.93
N LEU A 395 4.60 -13.46 18.23
CA LEU A 395 3.35 -13.48 18.99
C LEU A 395 2.38 -12.36 18.59
N SER A 396 2.87 -11.12 18.46
CA SER A 396 2.03 -10.00 18.02
C SER A 396 1.44 -10.24 16.64
N GLY A 397 2.26 -10.70 15.70
CA GLY A 397 1.79 -10.97 14.33
C GLY A 397 0.84 -12.16 14.26
N ILE A 398 1.00 -13.18 15.13
CA ILE A 398 0.05 -14.28 15.25
C ILE A 398 -1.30 -13.76 15.74
N ILE A 399 -1.30 -12.92 16.78
CA ILE A 399 -2.53 -12.28 17.28
C ILE A 399 -3.18 -11.44 16.17
N ASP A 400 -2.39 -10.63 15.44
CA ASP A 400 -2.87 -9.75 14.38
C ASP A 400 -3.47 -10.47 13.14
N ILE A 401 -3.29 -11.80 13.00
CA ILE A 401 -3.97 -12.58 11.96
C ILE A 401 -5.48 -12.68 12.25
N PHE A 402 -5.86 -12.81 13.51
CA PHE A 402 -7.25 -13.07 13.87
C PHE A 402 -8.18 -11.89 13.58
N PRO A 403 -7.81 -10.62 13.78
CA PRO A 403 -8.57 -9.48 13.25
C PRO A 403 -8.86 -9.56 11.75
N VAL A 404 -7.92 -10.07 10.95
CA VAL A 404 -8.14 -10.28 9.51
C VAL A 404 -9.04 -11.49 9.27
N LYS A 405 -8.80 -12.61 9.99
CA LYS A 405 -9.60 -13.84 9.87
C LYS A 405 -11.06 -13.64 10.28
N ASN A 406 -11.30 -12.91 11.37
CA ASN A 406 -12.61 -12.71 11.96
C ASN A 406 -13.32 -11.44 11.44
N ASP A 407 -12.70 -10.73 10.48
CA ASP A 407 -13.26 -9.50 9.94
C ASP A 407 -14.62 -9.74 9.26
N VAL A 408 -15.49 -8.74 9.35
CA VAL A 408 -16.79 -8.72 8.68
C VAL A 408 -16.68 -7.98 7.35
N TYR A 409 -17.64 -8.22 6.46
CA TYR A 409 -17.67 -7.58 5.15
C TYR A 409 -18.70 -6.46 5.10
N VAL A 410 -18.33 -5.38 4.43
CA VAL A 410 -19.26 -4.36 3.94
C VAL A 410 -19.62 -4.76 2.50
N GLU A 411 -20.92 -4.84 2.23
CA GLU A 411 -21.43 -5.12 0.89
C GLU A 411 -21.70 -3.81 0.15
N ILE A 412 -21.14 -3.69 -1.05
CA ILE A 412 -21.35 -2.56 -1.96
C ILE A 412 -22.09 -3.09 -3.19
N LYS A 413 -23.26 -2.54 -3.47
CA LYS A 413 -24.00 -2.83 -4.69
C LYS A 413 -23.15 -2.46 -5.90
N ASP A 414 -23.03 -3.40 -6.85
CA ASP A 414 -22.16 -3.26 -8.01
C ASP A 414 -22.84 -3.83 -9.26
N GLY A 415 -22.47 -3.32 -10.40
CA GLY A 415 -22.92 -3.83 -11.68
C GLY A 415 -24.45 -3.87 -11.80
N LYS A 416 -25.02 -5.05 -12.04
CA LYS A 416 -26.48 -5.22 -12.27
C LYS A 416 -27.35 -4.84 -11.07
N ASN A 417 -26.78 -4.78 -9.88
CA ASN A 417 -27.51 -4.48 -8.65
C ASN A 417 -27.48 -2.99 -8.29
N ASN A 418 -26.79 -2.18 -9.08
CA ASN A 418 -26.69 -0.73 -8.92
C ASN A 418 -27.27 -0.05 -10.17
N ASP A 419 -28.52 0.38 -10.07
CA ASP A 419 -29.27 0.99 -11.16
C ASP A 419 -28.64 2.32 -11.65
N VAL A 420 -28.06 3.10 -10.72
CA VAL A 420 -27.34 4.34 -11.04
C VAL A 420 -26.09 4.04 -11.86
N GLU A 421 -25.29 3.08 -11.41
CA GLU A 421 -24.09 2.62 -12.12
C GLU A 421 -24.42 2.12 -13.53
N GLN A 422 -25.48 1.30 -13.67
CA GLN A 422 -25.93 0.80 -14.96
C GLN A 422 -26.37 1.93 -15.90
N PHE A 423 -27.11 2.91 -15.37
CA PHE A 423 -27.47 4.09 -16.17
C PHE A 423 -26.21 4.81 -16.67
N ILE A 424 -25.25 5.07 -15.79
CA ILE A 424 -24.01 5.79 -16.11
C ILE A 424 -23.20 5.04 -17.17
N ILE A 425 -23.02 3.73 -17.02
CA ILE A 425 -22.28 2.89 -17.98
C ILE A 425 -22.89 2.99 -19.37
N ASN A 426 -24.22 2.93 -19.47
CA ASN A 426 -24.93 2.79 -20.75
C ASN A 426 -25.24 4.14 -21.43
N HIS A 427 -25.33 5.25 -20.67
CA HIS A 427 -25.87 6.52 -21.17
C HIS A 427 -24.91 7.70 -21.06
N THR A 428 -23.68 7.50 -20.59
CA THR A 428 -22.68 8.58 -20.47
C THR A 428 -21.36 8.20 -21.15
N SER A 429 -20.62 9.22 -21.62
CA SER A 429 -19.28 9.01 -22.17
C SER A 429 -18.34 8.39 -21.13
N LYS A 430 -17.41 7.54 -21.57
CA LYS A 430 -16.37 6.95 -20.72
C LYS A 430 -15.42 7.98 -20.13
N GLU A 431 -15.37 9.16 -20.68
CA GLU A 431 -14.52 10.29 -20.25
C GLU A 431 -15.23 11.25 -19.32
N SER A 432 -16.57 11.14 -19.18
CA SER A 432 -17.39 12.08 -18.41
C SER A 432 -16.90 12.27 -16.99
N VAL A 433 -17.06 13.51 -16.52
CA VAL A 433 -16.72 13.95 -15.16
C VAL A 433 -18.00 14.30 -14.42
N PHE A 434 -18.11 13.79 -13.21
CA PHE A 434 -19.29 13.96 -12.36
C PHE A 434 -19.01 14.80 -11.11
N ILE A 435 -19.91 15.70 -10.75
CA ILE A 435 -20.08 16.06 -9.35
C ILE A 435 -20.65 14.82 -8.66
N ASN A 436 -19.95 14.30 -7.68
CA ASN A 436 -20.28 13.04 -7.01
C ASN A 436 -21.34 13.21 -5.91
N ALA A 437 -22.14 12.17 -5.69
CA ALA A 437 -23.14 12.10 -4.62
C ALA A 437 -22.52 11.62 -3.29
N SER A 438 -21.41 10.89 -3.33
CA SER A 438 -20.71 10.39 -2.15
C SER A 438 -19.19 10.48 -2.31
N TYR A 439 -18.46 10.53 -1.17
CA TYR A 439 -16.99 10.57 -1.19
C TYR A 439 -16.34 9.24 -1.50
N ILE A 440 -17.01 8.13 -1.20
CA ILE A 440 -16.49 6.78 -1.33
C ILE A 440 -17.54 5.88 -1.97
N TYR A 441 -17.09 4.95 -2.80
CA TYR A 441 -17.95 4.02 -3.55
C TYR A 441 -19.09 4.71 -4.29
N ASP A 442 -18.81 5.90 -4.80
CA ASP A 442 -19.74 6.69 -5.60
C ASP A 442 -20.08 5.96 -6.90
N PRO A 443 -21.38 5.89 -7.32
CA PRO A 443 -21.79 5.15 -8.50
C PRO A 443 -21.07 5.56 -9.78
N ALA A 444 -20.79 6.86 -10.00
CA ALA A 444 -20.02 7.29 -11.16
C ALA A 444 -18.59 6.74 -11.13
N SER A 445 -17.97 6.70 -9.94
CA SER A 445 -16.64 6.15 -9.78
C SER A 445 -16.59 4.63 -9.97
N LEU A 446 -17.62 3.90 -9.52
CA LEU A 446 -17.77 2.47 -9.77
C LEU A 446 -18.03 2.17 -11.25
N ALA A 447 -18.79 3.02 -11.94
CA ALA A 447 -18.98 2.99 -13.39
C ALA A 447 -17.73 3.37 -14.20
N GLY A 448 -16.60 3.63 -13.54
CA GLY A 448 -15.32 4.01 -14.17
C GLY A 448 -15.25 5.45 -14.67
N ARG A 449 -16.22 6.29 -14.29
CA ARG A 449 -16.19 7.72 -14.59
C ARG A 449 -15.32 8.46 -13.57
N LYS A 450 -14.83 9.63 -13.95
CA LYS A 450 -14.08 10.48 -13.04
C LYS A 450 -15.04 11.32 -12.21
N ILE A 451 -14.75 11.46 -10.92
CA ILE A 451 -15.54 12.30 -10.02
C ILE A 451 -14.76 13.54 -9.59
N PHE A 452 -15.50 14.59 -9.27
CA PHE A 452 -14.93 15.89 -8.94
C PHE A 452 -14.08 15.84 -7.67
N LEU A 453 -14.62 15.28 -6.58
CA LEU A 453 -13.92 15.12 -5.32
C LEU A 453 -14.41 13.87 -4.58
N GLY A 454 -13.62 12.80 -4.63
CA GLY A 454 -13.79 11.66 -3.72
C GLY A 454 -13.33 11.99 -2.30
N TRP A 455 -13.08 10.98 -1.48
CA TRP A 455 -12.68 11.24 -0.10
C TRP A 455 -11.43 12.14 -0.03
N PRO A 456 -11.58 13.34 0.55
CA PRO A 456 -10.54 14.37 0.51
C PRO A 456 -9.18 13.90 1.04
N TYR A 457 -9.16 13.02 2.05
CA TYR A 457 -7.93 12.48 2.63
C TYR A 457 -7.02 11.79 1.59
N PHE A 458 -7.58 10.96 0.70
CA PHE A 458 -6.76 10.27 -0.31
C PHE A 458 -6.19 11.22 -1.36
N SER A 459 -7.01 12.16 -1.81
CA SER A 459 -6.56 13.16 -2.78
C SER A 459 -5.52 14.12 -2.16
N TRP A 460 -5.74 14.52 -0.91
CA TRP A 460 -4.78 15.33 -0.15
C TRP A 460 -3.46 14.59 0.06
N SER A 461 -3.49 13.33 0.49
CA SER A 461 -2.27 12.53 0.71
C SER A 461 -1.47 12.30 -0.59
N ALA A 462 -2.14 12.33 -1.75
CA ALA A 462 -1.51 12.32 -3.08
C ALA A 462 -1.03 13.71 -3.56
N GLY A 463 -1.20 14.77 -2.74
CA GLY A 463 -0.69 16.11 -3.01
C GLY A 463 -1.60 17.00 -3.86
N TYR A 464 -2.90 16.72 -3.91
CA TYR A 464 -3.87 17.60 -4.56
C TYR A 464 -4.43 18.65 -3.60
N ASN A 465 -4.83 19.81 -4.14
CA ASN A 465 -5.45 20.88 -3.34
C ASN A 465 -6.93 20.58 -3.09
N THR A 466 -7.21 19.76 -2.11
CA THR A 466 -8.58 19.34 -1.75
C THR A 466 -9.38 20.45 -1.08
N GLN A 467 -8.73 21.38 -0.38
CA GLN A 467 -9.42 22.48 0.29
C GLN A 467 -10.11 23.41 -0.73
N LYS A 468 -9.39 23.80 -1.80
CA LYS A 468 -9.98 24.59 -2.89
C LYS A 468 -11.17 23.85 -3.50
N ARG A 469 -11.01 22.56 -3.80
CA ARG A 469 -12.06 21.78 -4.47
C ARG A 469 -13.27 21.52 -3.57
N SER A 470 -13.06 21.32 -2.27
CA SER A 470 -14.16 21.25 -1.28
C SER A 470 -14.94 22.56 -1.19
N GLY A 471 -14.26 23.70 -1.29
CA GLY A 471 -14.90 25.01 -1.37
C GLY A 471 -15.81 25.16 -2.60
N LEU A 472 -15.27 24.81 -3.78
CA LEU A 472 -16.04 24.82 -5.03
C LEU A 472 -17.25 23.86 -4.99
N LEU A 473 -17.08 22.66 -4.42
CA LEU A 473 -18.17 21.69 -4.27
C LEU A 473 -19.30 22.26 -3.39
N LYS A 474 -18.96 22.94 -2.28
CA LYS A 474 -19.93 23.60 -1.41
C LYS A 474 -20.65 24.74 -2.14
N GLU A 475 -19.92 25.54 -2.89
CA GLU A 475 -20.47 26.67 -3.68
C GLU A 475 -21.43 26.16 -4.75
N ILE A 476 -21.04 25.17 -5.55
CA ILE A 476 -21.89 24.58 -6.60
C ILE A 476 -23.17 23.99 -5.99
N LEU A 477 -23.06 23.11 -5.00
CA LEU A 477 -24.21 22.37 -4.47
C LEU A 477 -25.14 23.22 -3.58
N GLY A 478 -24.62 24.27 -2.94
CA GLY A 478 -25.39 25.18 -2.08
C GLY A 478 -25.96 26.41 -2.78
N SER A 479 -25.64 26.62 -4.05
CA SER A 479 -26.04 27.82 -4.81
C SER A 479 -27.54 27.91 -5.08
N SER A 480 -28.00 29.15 -5.36
CA SER A 480 -29.33 29.46 -5.93
C SER A 480 -29.24 30.22 -7.25
N SER A 481 -28.04 30.36 -7.83
CA SER A 481 -27.81 31.11 -9.08
C SER A 481 -27.37 30.15 -10.20
N VAL A 482 -28.21 29.98 -11.21
CA VAL A 482 -27.92 29.16 -12.40
C VAL A 482 -26.65 29.62 -13.10
N ASN A 483 -26.50 30.96 -13.30
CA ASN A 483 -25.34 31.51 -14.00
C ASN A 483 -24.03 31.20 -13.28
N ASN A 484 -23.99 31.33 -11.94
CA ASN A 484 -22.81 31.02 -11.15
C ASN A 484 -22.47 29.52 -11.21
N VAL A 485 -23.47 28.65 -10.98
CA VAL A 485 -23.27 27.19 -11.03
C VAL A 485 -22.79 26.77 -12.41
N CYS A 486 -23.42 27.26 -13.48
CA CYS A 486 -23.03 26.91 -14.85
C CYS A 486 -21.62 27.40 -15.20
N ALA A 487 -21.23 28.60 -14.73
CA ALA A 487 -19.87 29.11 -14.92
C ALA A 487 -18.82 28.19 -14.26
N LEU A 488 -19.06 27.80 -13.01
CA LEU A 488 -18.17 26.89 -12.26
C LEU A 488 -18.09 25.48 -12.88
N LEU A 489 -19.24 24.93 -13.28
CA LEU A 489 -19.29 23.60 -13.91
C LEU A 489 -18.53 23.56 -15.24
N ARG A 490 -18.64 24.63 -16.06
CA ARG A 490 -17.86 24.76 -17.30
C ARG A 490 -16.37 24.94 -17.04
N GLN A 491 -16.02 25.79 -16.07
CA GLN A 491 -14.62 26.02 -15.69
C GLN A 491 -13.92 24.71 -15.25
N GLU A 492 -14.63 23.85 -14.53
CA GLU A 492 -14.10 22.59 -14.01
C GLU A 492 -14.34 21.39 -14.97
N ASN A 493 -14.92 21.63 -16.16
CA ASN A 493 -15.26 20.63 -17.18
C ASN A 493 -16.12 19.49 -16.62
N ILE A 494 -17.20 19.81 -15.93
CA ILE A 494 -18.17 18.86 -15.38
C ILE A 494 -19.27 18.59 -16.39
N ASP A 495 -19.58 17.30 -16.64
CA ASP A 495 -20.60 16.87 -17.58
C ASP A 495 -21.95 16.57 -16.89
N PHE A 496 -21.88 16.01 -15.67
CA PHE A 496 -23.07 15.58 -14.92
C PHE A 496 -22.96 15.94 -13.43
N ILE A 497 -24.12 16.03 -12.79
CA ILE A 497 -24.22 16.24 -11.35
C ILE A 497 -25.02 15.07 -10.76
N GLU A 498 -24.44 14.33 -9.82
CA GLU A 498 -25.15 13.37 -8.99
C GLU A 498 -25.55 14.02 -7.68
N ILE A 499 -26.82 13.90 -7.31
CA ILE A 499 -27.36 14.41 -6.04
C ILE A 499 -28.11 13.30 -5.34
N GLN A 500 -27.67 12.96 -4.13
CA GLN A 500 -28.39 12.04 -3.23
C GLN A 500 -29.18 12.82 -2.16
N ASN A 501 -30.42 12.43 -1.94
CA ASN A 501 -31.27 13.04 -0.91
C ASN A 501 -31.76 11.99 0.10
N PRO A 502 -31.41 12.05 1.41
CA PRO A 502 -30.47 13.02 1.99
C PRO A 502 -29.03 12.81 1.55
N THR A 503 -28.24 13.88 1.54
CA THR A 503 -26.81 13.81 1.15
C THR A 503 -25.97 13.01 2.14
N THR A 504 -25.01 12.24 1.60
CA THR A 504 -23.97 11.57 2.37
C THR A 504 -22.65 12.37 2.38
N LEU A 505 -22.58 13.49 1.65
CA LEU A 505 -21.43 14.38 1.62
C LEU A 505 -21.33 15.18 2.93
N GLU A 506 -20.44 14.78 3.80
CA GLU A 506 -20.26 15.41 5.10
C GLU A 506 -19.89 16.89 4.98
N GLY A 507 -20.60 17.74 5.72
CA GLY A 507 -20.39 19.19 5.74
C GLY A 507 -20.83 19.93 4.47
N ILE A 508 -21.59 19.30 3.56
CA ILE A 508 -22.18 19.89 2.36
C ILE A 508 -23.69 20.10 2.57
N LYS A 509 -24.17 21.32 2.31
CA LYS A 509 -25.60 21.61 2.21
C LYS A 509 -25.98 21.68 0.74
N ILE A 510 -27.00 20.92 0.33
CA ILE A 510 -27.46 20.86 -1.05
C ILE A 510 -28.78 21.60 -1.20
N ASN A 511 -28.87 22.47 -2.20
CA ASN A 511 -30.13 23.12 -2.58
C ASN A 511 -30.91 22.23 -3.56
N TYR A 512 -31.56 21.18 -3.03
CA TYR A 512 -32.28 20.18 -3.85
C TYR A 512 -33.34 20.80 -4.75
N LYS A 513 -34.11 21.78 -4.22
CA LYS A 513 -35.16 22.48 -4.96
C LYS A 513 -34.59 23.18 -6.18
N PHE A 514 -33.48 23.89 -5.99
CA PHE A 514 -32.81 24.62 -7.07
C PHE A 514 -32.41 23.69 -8.23
N PHE A 515 -31.78 22.56 -7.95
CA PHE A 515 -31.37 21.63 -9.01
C PHE A 515 -32.57 21.02 -9.72
N LYS A 516 -33.60 20.61 -8.98
CA LYS A 516 -34.82 20.03 -9.54
C LYS A 516 -35.56 21.00 -10.48
N GLU A 517 -35.56 22.30 -10.17
CA GLU A 517 -36.27 23.31 -10.96
C GLU A 517 -35.46 23.82 -12.16
N ASN A 518 -34.13 23.82 -12.09
CA ASN A 518 -33.30 24.51 -13.06
C ASN A 518 -32.40 23.57 -13.90
N PHE A 519 -32.22 22.31 -13.49
CA PHE A 519 -31.39 21.38 -14.22
C PHE A 519 -32.21 20.25 -14.79
N ARG A 520 -31.86 19.81 -16.01
CA ARG A 520 -32.54 18.71 -16.69
C ARG A 520 -32.15 17.39 -16.04
N GLU A 521 -33.09 16.75 -15.39
CA GLU A 521 -32.94 15.39 -14.86
C GLU A 521 -32.83 14.37 -16.01
N ARG A 522 -31.80 13.53 -15.97
CA ARG A 522 -31.56 12.45 -16.92
C ARG A 522 -31.94 11.10 -16.34
N PHE A 523 -31.82 10.96 -15.03
CA PHE A 523 -32.08 9.73 -14.31
C PHE A 523 -32.43 10.01 -12.86
N SER A 524 -33.35 9.21 -12.31
CA SER A 524 -33.71 9.22 -10.90
C SER A 524 -33.80 7.79 -10.41
N SER A 525 -33.01 7.45 -9.39
CA SER A 525 -33.01 6.12 -8.78
C SER A 525 -33.98 6.07 -7.60
N PRO A 526 -35.01 5.25 -7.63
CA PRO A 526 -35.91 5.06 -6.50
C PRO A 526 -35.25 4.24 -5.37
N THR A 527 -34.20 3.51 -5.66
CA THR A 527 -33.53 2.61 -4.69
C THR A 527 -32.48 3.31 -3.84
N THR A 528 -31.82 4.34 -4.38
CA THR A 528 -30.73 5.07 -3.71
C THR A 528 -31.05 6.53 -3.45
N ASN A 529 -32.19 7.05 -3.98
CA ASN A 529 -32.56 8.47 -3.97
C ASN A 529 -31.47 9.36 -4.59
N ILE A 530 -30.80 8.85 -5.64
CA ILE A 530 -29.81 9.60 -6.43
C ILE A 530 -30.47 10.08 -7.72
N ASN A 531 -30.33 11.38 -7.98
CA ASN A 531 -30.73 12.01 -9.24
C ASN A 531 -29.49 12.45 -10.00
N ILE A 532 -29.49 12.24 -11.34
CA ILE A 532 -28.44 12.66 -12.24
C ILE A 532 -28.96 13.77 -13.14
N TYR A 533 -28.27 14.90 -13.15
CA TYR A 533 -28.60 16.08 -13.96
C TYR A 533 -27.54 16.30 -15.04
N ASP A 534 -27.99 16.70 -16.23
CA ASP A 534 -27.15 16.94 -17.40
C ASP A 534 -26.73 18.43 -17.43
N VAL A 535 -25.44 18.69 -17.44
CA VAL A 535 -24.90 20.06 -17.45
C VAL A 535 -25.01 20.69 -18.83
N ALA A 536 -24.71 19.96 -19.90
CA ALA A 536 -24.68 20.50 -21.26
C ALA A 536 -26.06 21.02 -21.72
N THR A 537 -27.13 20.35 -21.30
CA THR A 537 -28.50 20.76 -21.64
C THR A 537 -29.07 21.83 -20.71
N SER A 538 -28.55 21.93 -19.47
CA SER A 538 -29.05 22.87 -18.46
C SER A 538 -28.28 24.21 -18.46
N CYS A 539 -27.01 24.17 -18.85
CA CYS A 539 -26.13 25.34 -18.87
C CYS A 539 -25.90 25.82 -20.32
N LYS A 540 -26.98 26.28 -20.99
CA LYS A 540 -26.88 26.84 -22.34
C LYS A 540 -26.27 28.24 -22.35
#